data_8cb753549e40b00b5620a81fd7e6f261
#
_entry.id   8cb753549e40b00b5620a81fd7e6f261
#
_cell.length_a   1.000
_cell.length_b   1.000
_cell.length_c   1.000
_cell.angle_alpha   90.00
_cell.angle_beta   90.00
_cell.angle_gamma   90.00
#
_symmetry.space_group_name_H-M   'P 1'
#
loop_
_entity.id
_entity.type
_entity.pdbx_description
1 polymer ?
#
loop_
_entity_poly.entity_id
_entity_poly.type
_entity_poly.pdbx_seq_one_letter_code
_entity_poly.pdbx_strand_id
1 'polypeptide(L)'
;MATTLEVGTNTYVTLEEANGILEAVFDNEEWQSLTDEQKKACLVNATNKINLLAVKGSKLDTEQALIFPRNWETATSDKVKMAQCYEALEICRYNYKREREMNSGIVSRSMESVSVTYARQSNNQKGLYSKDSFNFLREYLILTYSRC
;
A
#
# COMPACT_ATOMS: atom_id res chain seq x y z
N MET A 1 15.93 -11.87 9.59
CA MET A 1 15.09 -11.47 10.75
C MET A 1 13.64 -11.56 10.40
N ALA A 2 12.85 -12.17 11.25
CA ALA A 2 11.41 -12.28 11.03
C ALA A 2 10.73 -10.94 11.28
N THR A 3 9.85 -10.54 10.37
CA THR A 3 9.03 -9.35 10.53
C THR A 3 7.86 -9.66 11.44
N THR A 4 7.67 -8.87 12.48
CA THR A 4 6.53 -9.01 13.38
C THR A 4 5.50 -7.93 13.06
N LEU A 5 4.25 -8.35 12.82
CA LEU A 5 3.15 -7.41 12.61
C LEU A 5 2.50 -7.07 13.95
N GLU A 6 2.43 -5.78 14.23
CA GLU A 6 1.74 -5.26 15.41
C GLU A 6 0.68 -4.26 14.95
N VAL A 7 -0.59 -4.65 15.07
CA VAL A 7 -1.70 -3.78 14.65
C VAL A 7 -1.68 -2.51 15.49
N GLY A 8 -1.74 -1.38 14.81
CA GLY A 8 -1.66 -0.07 15.44
C GLY A 8 -0.24 0.47 15.58
N THR A 9 0.77 -0.31 15.26
CA THR A 9 2.18 0.10 15.33
C THR A 9 2.83 0.12 13.95
N ASN A 10 2.77 -0.99 13.22
CA ASN A 10 3.37 -1.06 11.89
C ASN A 10 2.43 -1.61 10.82
N THR A 11 1.18 -1.89 11.18
CA THR A 11 0.18 -2.40 10.27
C THR A 11 -1.20 -2.04 10.79
N TYR A 12 -2.18 -1.99 9.89
CA TYR A 12 -3.60 -1.83 10.25
C TYR A 12 -4.33 -3.16 10.29
N VAL A 13 -3.73 -4.21 9.73
CA VAL A 13 -4.37 -5.54 9.63
C VAL A 13 -3.42 -6.62 10.13
N THR A 14 -3.98 -7.75 10.56
CA THR A 14 -3.18 -8.95 10.80
C THR A 14 -2.92 -9.66 9.47
N LEU A 15 -1.98 -10.60 9.47
CA LEU A 15 -1.72 -11.41 8.28
C LEU A 15 -2.98 -12.19 7.86
N GLU A 16 -3.71 -12.71 8.83
CA GLU A 16 -4.95 -13.45 8.57
C GLU A 16 -6.02 -12.58 7.92
N GLU A 17 -6.17 -11.34 8.40
CA GLU A 17 -7.10 -10.38 7.80
C GLU A 17 -6.69 -10.05 6.37
N ALA A 18 -5.41 -9.83 6.14
CA ALA A 18 -4.90 -9.52 4.81
C ALA A 18 -5.12 -10.68 3.85
N ASN A 19 -4.84 -11.90 4.28
CA ASN A 19 -5.09 -13.08 3.45
C ASN A 19 -6.56 -13.22 3.11
N GLY A 20 -7.45 -12.96 4.07
CA GLY A 20 -8.89 -13.03 3.84
C GLY A 20 -9.37 -11.99 2.84
N ILE A 21 -8.88 -10.77 2.94
CA ILE A 21 -9.24 -9.69 2.02
C ILE A 21 -8.73 -10.00 0.61
N LEU A 22 -7.49 -10.41 0.49
CA LEU A 22 -6.86 -10.63 -0.81
C LEU A 22 -7.27 -11.95 -1.47
N GLU A 23 -7.78 -12.90 -0.69
CA GLU A 23 -8.34 -14.13 -1.24
C GLU A 23 -9.50 -13.84 -2.19
N ALA A 24 -10.27 -12.80 -1.91
CA ALA A 24 -11.41 -12.41 -2.73
C ALA A 24 -11.03 -11.59 -3.96
N VAL A 25 -9.77 -11.17 -4.08
CA VAL A 25 -9.32 -10.37 -5.21
C VAL A 25 -9.02 -11.27 -6.40
N PHE A 26 -9.57 -10.91 -7.55
CA PHE A 26 -9.28 -11.61 -8.80
C PHE A 26 -7.80 -11.41 -9.17
N ASP A 27 -7.14 -12.48 -9.63
CA ASP A 27 -5.74 -12.42 -10.08
C ASP A 27 -4.78 -12.05 -8.94
N ASN A 28 -4.85 -12.83 -7.86
CA ASN A 28 -4.02 -12.63 -6.66
C ASN A 28 -2.86 -13.64 -6.57
N GLU A 29 -2.48 -14.25 -7.68
CA GLU A 29 -1.48 -15.33 -7.71
C GLU A 29 -0.14 -14.90 -7.15
N GLU A 30 0.30 -13.68 -7.45
CA GLU A 30 1.57 -13.16 -6.94
C GLU A 30 1.57 -13.12 -5.42
N TRP A 31 0.46 -12.68 -4.83
CA TRP A 31 0.34 -12.65 -3.36
C TRP A 31 0.40 -14.05 -2.77
N GLN A 32 -0.35 -14.98 -3.34
CA GLN A 32 -0.41 -16.33 -2.81
C GLN A 32 0.91 -17.09 -2.93
N SER A 33 1.75 -16.71 -3.89
CA SER A 33 3.06 -17.33 -4.07
C SER A 33 4.10 -16.85 -3.06
N LEU A 34 3.82 -15.79 -2.31
CA LEU A 34 4.76 -15.26 -1.32
C LEU A 34 4.78 -16.11 -0.06
N THR A 35 5.94 -16.12 0.61
CA THR A 35 6.03 -16.66 1.97
C THR A 35 5.35 -15.72 2.94
N ASP A 36 5.03 -16.20 4.13
CA ASP A 36 4.43 -15.36 5.17
C ASP A 36 5.32 -14.17 5.51
N GLU A 37 6.63 -14.36 5.55
CA GLU A 37 7.57 -13.27 5.83
C GLU A 37 7.55 -12.21 4.73
N GLN A 38 7.45 -12.62 3.48
CA GLN A 38 7.34 -11.69 2.36
C GLN A 38 6.02 -10.92 2.41
N LYS A 39 4.92 -11.61 2.74
CA LYS A 39 3.61 -10.96 2.90
C LYS A 39 3.65 -9.91 3.99
N LYS A 40 4.24 -10.24 5.14
CA LYS A 40 4.37 -9.29 6.25
C LYS A 40 5.20 -8.06 5.84
N ALA A 41 6.29 -8.27 5.12
CA ALA A 41 7.11 -7.17 4.64
C ALA A 41 6.31 -6.26 3.71
N CYS A 42 5.52 -6.83 2.80
CA CYS A 42 4.66 -6.04 1.91
C CYS A 42 3.65 -5.23 2.70
N LEU A 43 3.05 -5.81 3.74
CA LEU A 43 2.07 -5.12 4.57
C LEU A 43 2.70 -3.95 5.33
N VAL A 44 3.88 -4.15 5.89
CA VAL A 44 4.60 -3.07 6.58
C VAL A 44 4.96 -1.95 5.59
N ASN A 45 5.46 -2.31 4.41
CA ASN A 45 5.81 -1.32 3.40
C ASN A 45 4.58 -0.54 2.94
N ALA A 46 3.44 -1.20 2.79
CA ALA A 46 2.18 -0.55 2.43
C ALA A 46 1.77 0.46 3.51
N THR A 47 1.86 0.06 4.77
CA THR A 47 1.56 0.94 5.90
C THR A 47 2.48 2.16 5.92
N ASN A 48 3.76 1.97 5.68
CA ASN A 48 4.72 3.06 5.64
C ASN A 48 4.37 4.06 4.53
N LYS A 49 3.93 3.59 3.38
CA LYS A 49 3.52 4.46 2.28
C LYS A 49 2.26 5.24 2.65
N ILE A 50 1.30 4.58 3.30
CA ILE A 50 0.08 5.24 3.76
C ILE A 50 0.41 6.33 4.78
N ASN A 51 1.35 6.07 5.69
CA ASN A 51 1.75 7.04 6.71
C ASN A 51 2.39 8.32 6.16
N LEU A 52 2.84 8.29 4.91
CA LEU A 52 3.41 9.48 4.26
C LEU A 52 2.36 10.38 3.62
N LEU A 53 1.10 9.97 3.62
CA LEU A 53 0.03 10.73 2.98
C LEU A 53 -0.38 11.91 3.86
N ALA A 54 -0.77 12.99 3.19
CA ALA A 54 -1.38 14.14 3.85
C ALA A 54 -2.88 13.88 3.97
N VAL A 55 -3.37 13.75 5.21
CA VAL A 55 -4.77 13.40 5.47
C VAL A 55 -5.45 14.47 6.30
N LYS A 56 -6.77 14.55 6.15
CA LYS A 56 -7.61 15.55 6.83
C LYS A 56 -7.68 15.26 8.33
N GLY A 57 -7.84 16.32 9.12
CA GLY A 57 -8.03 16.19 10.56
C GLY A 57 -6.77 15.86 11.30
N SER A 58 -6.90 15.22 12.45
CA SER A 58 -5.79 14.83 13.30
C SER A 58 -5.97 13.38 13.75
N LYS A 59 -4.92 12.81 14.35
CA LYS A 59 -5.00 11.46 14.91
C LYS A 59 -6.06 11.41 16.00
N LEU A 60 -6.74 10.28 16.13
CA LEU A 60 -7.68 10.06 17.21
C LEU A 60 -6.98 10.18 18.57
N ASP A 61 -5.83 9.58 18.69
CA ASP A 61 -4.97 9.65 19.90
C ASP A 61 -3.62 10.19 19.47
N THR A 62 -3.15 11.25 20.13
CA THR A 62 -1.87 11.86 19.79
C THR A 62 -0.69 10.91 19.98
N GLU A 63 -0.86 9.89 20.81
CA GLU A 63 0.19 8.90 21.08
C GLU A 63 0.18 7.73 20.10
N GLN A 64 -0.82 7.63 19.21
CA GLN A 64 -0.84 6.52 18.27
C GLN A 64 0.31 6.59 17.26
N ALA A 65 0.89 5.44 16.93
CA ALA A 65 2.03 5.36 16.05
C ALA A 65 1.67 5.63 14.58
N LEU A 66 0.45 5.28 14.16
CA LEU A 66 0.00 5.38 12.78
C LEU A 66 -0.93 6.58 12.61
N ILE A 67 -1.11 7.03 11.36
CA ILE A 67 -1.93 8.21 11.09
C ILE A 67 -3.44 7.93 11.21
N PHE A 68 -3.85 6.67 11.16
CA PHE A 68 -5.25 6.27 11.37
C PHE A 68 -5.38 5.51 12.68
N PRO A 69 -6.54 5.54 13.35
CA PRO A 69 -7.77 6.24 12.96
C PRO A 69 -7.69 7.76 13.15
N ARG A 70 -8.61 8.48 12.49
CA ARG A 70 -8.68 9.93 12.58
C ARG A 70 -9.60 10.36 13.73
N ASN A 71 -9.56 11.66 14.06
CA ASN A 71 -10.24 12.20 15.25
C ASN A 71 -11.77 12.10 15.20
N TRP A 72 -12.37 11.86 14.02
CA TRP A 72 -13.82 11.64 13.91
C TRP A 72 -14.20 10.16 13.89
N GLU A 73 -13.24 9.27 14.09
CA GLU A 73 -13.44 7.82 14.05
C GLU A 73 -13.21 7.22 15.44
N THR A 74 -13.81 6.07 15.70
CA THR A 74 -13.59 5.32 16.94
C THR A 74 -12.55 4.21 16.76
N ALA A 75 -12.32 3.77 15.52
CA ALA A 75 -11.37 2.73 15.18
C ALA A 75 -10.99 2.87 13.70
N THR A 76 -9.93 2.19 13.31
CA THR A 76 -9.48 2.18 11.90
C THR A 76 -10.59 1.60 11.02
N SER A 77 -10.96 2.33 9.96
CA SER A 77 -12.04 1.92 9.08
C SER A 77 -11.61 0.77 8.17
N ASP A 78 -12.60 0.03 7.68
CA ASP A 78 -12.34 -1.05 6.73
C ASP A 78 -11.70 -0.54 5.44
N LYS A 79 -12.01 0.68 5.03
CA LYS A 79 -11.40 1.29 3.85
C LYS A 79 -9.88 1.41 3.98
N VAL A 80 -9.40 1.79 5.16
CA VAL A 80 -7.96 1.89 5.41
C VAL A 80 -7.32 0.51 5.38
N LYS A 81 -7.98 -0.48 5.97
CA LYS A 81 -7.51 -1.87 5.96
C LYS A 81 -7.43 -2.41 4.53
N MET A 82 -8.46 -2.19 3.74
CA MET A 82 -8.48 -2.62 2.34
C MET A 82 -7.40 -1.89 1.53
N ALA A 83 -7.23 -0.59 1.78
CA ALA A 83 -6.19 0.18 1.10
C ALA A 83 -4.80 -0.40 1.36
N GLN A 84 -4.51 -0.76 2.60
CA GLN A 84 -3.24 -1.38 2.95
C GLN A 84 -3.04 -2.70 2.19
N CYS A 85 -4.07 -3.54 2.16
CA CYS A 85 -3.98 -4.84 1.51
C CYS A 85 -3.77 -4.71 0.00
N TYR A 86 -4.53 -3.83 -0.66
CA TYR A 86 -4.36 -3.61 -2.11
C TYR A 86 -2.99 -3.01 -2.43
N GLU A 87 -2.51 -2.12 -1.59
CA GLU A 87 -1.18 -1.55 -1.80
C GLU A 87 -0.10 -2.62 -1.63
N ALA A 88 -0.24 -3.49 -0.63
CA ALA A 88 0.69 -4.60 -0.44
C ALA A 88 0.71 -5.53 -1.66
N LEU A 89 -0.46 -5.80 -2.23
CA LEU A 89 -0.57 -6.62 -3.45
C LEU A 89 0.17 -5.97 -4.62
N GLU A 90 0.03 -4.67 -4.80
CA GLU A 90 0.72 -3.97 -5.88
C GLU A 90 2.23 -3.88 -5.67
N ILE A 91 2.67 -3.75 -4.41
CA ILE A 91 4.09 -3.81 -4.09
C ILE A 91 4.66 -5.17 -4.50
N CYS A 92 3.94 -6.23 -4.19
CA CYS A 92 4.29 -7.59 -4.58
C CYS A 92 4.38 -7.74 -6.10
N ARG A 93 3.36 -7.27 -6.82
CA ARG A 93 3.32 -7.34 -8.28
C ARG A 93 4.43 -6.55 -8.93
N TYR A 94 4.73 -5.39 -8.39
CA TYR A 94 5.81 -4.55 -8.90
C TYR A 94 7.16 -5.26 -8.81
N ASN A 95 7.47 -5.83 -7.67
CA ASN A 95 8.73 -6.54 -7.48
C ASN A 95 8.82 -7.78 -8.36
N TYR A 96 7.72 -8.50 -8.48
CA TYR A 96 7.66 -9.70 -9.31
C TYR A 96 7.90 -9.37 -10.78
N LYS A 97 7.26 -8.32 -11.27
CA LYS A 97 7.42 -7.86 -12.65
C LYS A 97 8.85 -7.41 -12.92
N ARG A 98 9.43 -6.66 -11.99
CA ARG A 98 10.78 -6.16 -12.10
C ARG A 98 11.80 -7.29 -12.19
N GLU A 99 11.66 -8.31 -11.34
CA GLU A 99 12.54 -9.47 -11.38
C GLU A 99 12.43 -10.21 -12.71
N ARG A 100 11.22 -10.36 -13.20
CA ARG A 100 10.98 -11.03 -14.47
C ARG A 100 11.63 -10.28 -15.63
N GLU A 101 11.53 -8.98 -15.65
CA GLU A 101 12.16 -8.16 -16.69
C GLU A 101 13.68 -8.21 -16.61
N MET A 102 14.24 -8.18 -15.43
CA MET A 102 15.70 -8.30 -15.25
C MET A 102 16.21 -9.66 -15.70
N ASN A 103 15.49 -10.72 -15.39
CA ASN A 103 15.85 -12.08 -15.76
C ASN A 103 15.75 -12.33 -17.27
N SER A 104 14.89 -11.58 -17.96
CA SER A 104 14.71 -11.73 -19.41
C SER A 104 15.80 -11.02 -20.23
N GLY A 105 16.65 -10.23 -19.60
CA GLY A 105 17.75 -9.53 -20.30
C GLY A 105 17.36 -8.28 -21.05
N ILE A 106 16.08 -7.86 -20.98
CA ILE A 106 15.62 -6.62 -21.64
C ILE A 106 15.56 -5.48 -20.64
N VAL A 107 16.69 -5.26 -19.98
CA VAL A 107 16.73 -4.48 -18.75
C VAL A 107 16.68 -2.97 -18.99
N SER A 108 17.48 -2.44 -19.92
CA SER A 108 17.67 -0.98 -19.96
C SER A 108 16.48 -0.22 -20.54
N ARG A 109 15.87 -0.69 -21.60
CA ARG A 109 14.71 -0.02 -22.21
C ARG A 109 13.46 -0.15 -21.35
N SER A 110 13.24 -1.36 -20.85
CA SER A 110 12.05 -1.64 -20.02
C SER A 110 12.09 -0.87 -18.72
N MET A 111 13.25 -0.77 -18.09
CA MET A 111 13.39 -0.05 -16.83
C MET A 111 13.11 1.44 -16.99
N GLU A 112 13.56 2.05 -18.07
CA GLU A 112 13.29 3.45 -18.33
C GLU A 112 11.80 3.72 -18.51
N SER A 113 11.12 2.91 -19.30
CA SER A 113 9.67 3.00 -19.50
C SER A 113 8.89 2.78 -18.22
N VAL A 114 9.26 1.76 -17.44
CA VAL A 114 8.61 1.43 -16.19
C VAL A 114 8.77 2.58 -15.19
N SER A 115 9.98 3.12 -15.08
CA SER A 115 10.24 4.25 -14.17
C SER A 115 9.37 5.45 -14.49
N VAL A 116 9.23 5.80 -15.76
CA VAL A 116 8.39 6.92 -16.19
C VAL A 116 6.93 6.66 -15.85
N THR A 117 6.44 5.44 -16.12
CA THR A 117 5.06 5.07 -15.84
C THR A 117 4.76 5.15 -14.35
N TYR A 118 5.65 4.61 -13.51
CA TYR A 118 5.45 4.64 -12.06
C TYR A 118 5.55 6.05 -11.49
N ALA A 119 6.43 6.87 -12.01
CA ALA A 119 6.52 8.27 -11.59
C ALA A 119 5.22 9.01 -11.85
N ARG A 120 4.61 8.79 -13.02
CA ARG A 120 3.32 9.40 -13.36
C ARG A 120 2.20 8.90 -12.46
N GLN A 121 2.16 7.60 -12.22
CA GLN A 121 1.15 7.00 -11.32
C GLN A 121 1.32 7.52 -9.90
N SER A 122 2.56 7.61 -9.43
CA SER A 122 2.84 8.14 -8.09
C SER A 122 2.36 9.57 -7.93
N ASN A 123 2.56 10.41 -8.94
CA ASN A 123 2.10 11.80 -8.89
C ASN A 123 0.57 11.86 -8.80
N ASN A 124 -0.13 11.01 -9.54
CA ASN A 124 -1.58 10.97 -9.55
C ASN A 124 -2.16 10.29 -8.32
N GLN A 125 -1.43 9.37 -7.72
CA GLN A 125 -1.90 8.50 -6.64
C GLN A 125 -1.21 8.81 -5.30
N LYS A 126 -0.57 9.96 -5.20
CA LYS A 126 0.07 10.42 -3.96
C LYS A 126 1.14 9.44 -3.43
N GLY A 127 1.85 8.78 -4.33
CA GLY A 127 2.92 7.87 -3.96
C GLY A 127 2.50 6.41 -3.76
N LEU A 128 1.22 6.13 -3.90
CA LEU A 128 0.72 4.76 -3.83
C LEU A 128 0.84 4.08 -5.19
N TYR A 129 1.17 2.80 -5.18
CA TYR A 129 1.22 2.02 -6.42
C TYR A 129 -0.18 1.58 -6.86
N SER A 130 -1.08 1.36 -5.91
CA SER A 130 -2.41 0.84 -6.20
C SER A 130 -3.40 1.98 -6.37
N LYS A 131 -4.06 2.01 -7.52
CA LYS A 131 -5.14 2.93 -7.78
C LYS A 131 -6.32 2.66 -6.84
N ASP A 132 -6.56 1.39 -6.54
CA ASP A 132 -7.65 0.99 -5.64
C ASP A 132 -7.38 1.50 -4.23
N SER A 133 -6.13 1.41 -3.74
CA SER A 133 -5.75 1.97 -2.44
C SER A 133 -6.01 3.46 -2.39
N PHE A 134 -5.61 4.18 -3.43
CA PHE A 134 -5.86 5.61 -3.51
C PHE A 134 -7.36 5.90 -3.44
N ASN A 135 -8.17 5.15 -4.17
CA ASN A 135 -9.62 5.35 -4.19
C ASN A 135 -10.25 5.09 -2.82
N PHE A 136 -9.81 4.06 -2.10
CA PHE A 136 -10.29 3.79 -0.74
C PHE A 136 -9.96 4.92 0.22
N LEU A 137 -8.80 5.55 0.05
CA LEU A 137 -8.33 6.60 0.96
C LEU A 137 -8.72 8.01 0.52
N ARG A 138 -9.30 8.14 -0.65
CA ARG A 138 -9.56 9.44 -1.28
C ARG A 138 -10.28 10.42 -0.38
N GLU A 139 -11.28 9.95 0.35
CA GLU A 139 -12.07 10.83 1.23
C GLU A 139 -11.26 11.38 2.42
N TYR A 140 -10.17 10.71 2.77
CA TYR A 140 -9.29 11.16 3.86
C TYR A 140 -8.23 12.15 3.38
N LEU A 141 -7.92 12.16 2.08
CA LEU A 141 -6.77 12.88 1.57
C LEU A 141 -7.03 14.37 1.41
N ILE A 142 -6.01 15.17 1.70
CA ILE A 142 -6.00 16.58 1.36
C ILE A 142 -5.55 16.65 -0.10
N LEU A 143 -6.50 16.95 -0.99
CA LEU A 143 -6.22 17.05 -2.41
C LEU A 143 -6.04 18.51 -2.76
N THR A 144 -4.81 18.87 -3.15
CA THR A 144 -4.53 20.21 -3.64
C THR A 144 -4.63 20.20 -5.15
N TYR A 145 -5.51 21.03 -5.68
CA TYR A 145 -5.60 21.23 -7.12
C TYR A 145 -4.70 22.38 -7.47
N SER A 146 -3.67 22.14 -8.26
CA SER A 146 -2.89 23.24 -8.76
C SER A 146 -3.68 23.87 -9.90
N ARG A 147 -4.00 25.12 -9.71
CA ARG A 147 -4.60 25.94 -10.76
C ARG A 147 -3.47 26.59 -11.52
N CYS A 148 -3.25 26.11 -12.66
CA CYS A 148 -2.28 26.75 -13.55
C CYS A 148 -2.99 27.48 -14.63
#